data_7cc47e2645dc0497a326d2b0b63e4786
#
_entry.id   7cc47e2645dc0497a326d2b0b63e4786
#
_cell.length_a   1.000
_cell.length_b   1.000
_cell.length_c   1.000
_cell.angle_alpha   90.00
_cell.angle_beta   90.00
_cell.angle_gamma   90.00
#
_symmetry.space_group_name_H-M   'P 1'
#
loop_
_entity.id
_entity.type
_entity.pdbx_description
1 polymer ?
#
loop_
_entity_poly.entity_id
_entity_poly.type
_entity_poly.pdbx_seq_one_letter_code
_entity_poly.pdbx_strand_id
1 'polypeptide(L)'
;MAKKRGRKSKRQYFTEDTEHAIIEYLASEDQVERNHIYNTRIHHSFYKLSENLIHTFKFYYTEVEDLEDLKHEVICFLLEKLHYFKVGKGKAFSYFSIVGKNYLILYNNKNYAKKKKKADLLEVDTDNEILNGFERKEVHDVKVEFLDMYIKHVDANLSKYFKKEDEIKVADAVLTVLKNREXXXX
;
A
#
# COMPACT_ATOMS: atom_id res chain seq x y z
N MET A 1 -38.68 4.32 22.19
CA MET A 1 -37.19 4.29 22.36
C MET A 1 -36.57 3.27 21.42
N ALA A 2 -35.81 3.70 20.41
CA ALA A 2 -35.18 2.81 19.45
C ALA A 2 -33.93 2.14 20.05
N LYS A 3 -33.95 0.81 20.15
CA LYS A 3 -32.76 0.03 20.56
C LYS A 3 -31.63 0.26 19.57
N LYS A 4 -30.54 0.93 19.99
CA LYS A 4 -29.28 0.99 19.24
C LYS A 4 -28.79 -0.44 19.03
N ARG A 5 -28.80 -0.93 17.77
CA ARG A 5 -28.18 -2.20 17.40
C ARG A 5 -26.70 -2.09 17.70
N GLY A 6 -26.22 -2.79 18.71
CA GLY A 6 -24.81 -2.86 19.05
C GLY A 6 -24.02 -3.39 17.83
N ARG A 7 -22.97 -2.66 17.46
CA ARG A 7 -22.03 -3.08 16.42
C ARG A 7 -21.41 -4.41 16.87
N LYS A 8 -21.70 -5.50 16.17
CA LYS A 8 -21.04 -6.79 16.43
C LYS A 8 -19.52 -6.56 16.41
N SER A 9 -18.83 -6.85 17.50
CA SER A 9 -17.38 -6.76 17.53
C SER A 9 -16.81 -7.69 16.44
N LYS A 10 -16.03 -7.17 15.53
CA LYS A 10 -15.32 -7.99 14.55
C LYS A 10 -14.38 -8.92 15.34
N ARG A 11 -14.51 -10.23 15.12
CA ARG A 11 -13.59 -11.21 15.73
C ARG A 11 -12.15 -10.78 15.40
N GLN A 12 -11.39 -10.55 16.45
CA GLN A 12 -10.00 -10.16 16.34
C GLN A 12 -9.20 -11.38 15.90
N TYR A 13 -8.62 -11.32 14.69
CA TYR A 13 -7.88 -12.43 14.11
C TYR A 13 -6.42 -12.48 14.56
N PHE A 14 -5.89 -11.36 15.09
CA PHE A 14 -4.55 -11.25 15.64
C PHE A 14 -4.70 -10.91 17.13
N THR A 15 -4.49 -11.90 17.98
CA THR A 15 -4.77 -11.84 19.42
C THR A 15 -3.47 -11.85 20.23
N GLU A 16 -3.59 -11.70 21.53
CA GLU A 16 -2.47 -11.89 22.48
C GLU A 16 -1.91 -13.32 22.39
N ASP A 17 -2.77 -14.31 22.16
CA ASP A 17 -2.33 -15.69 21.93
C ASP A 17 -1.41 -15.82 20.71
N THR A 18 -1.72 -15.10 19.62
CA THR A 18 -0.84 -15.05 18.44
C THR A 18 0.53 -14.43 18.79
N GLU A 19 0.52 -13.37 19.60
CA GLU A 19 1.76 -12.72 20.04
C GLU A 19 2.60 -13.66 20.91
N HIS A 20 1.97 -14.38 21.86
CA HIS A 20 2.63 -15.41 22.68
C HIS A 20 3.17 -16.55 21.83
N ALA A 21 2.39 -17.02 20.85
CA ALA A 21 2.81 -18.08 19.93
C ALA A 21 4.06 -17.67 19.13
N ILE A 22 4.14 -16.40 18.72
CA ILE A 22 5.33 -15.86 18.01
C ILE A 22 6.56 -15.89 18.93
N ILE A 23 6.39 -15.54 20.22
CA ILE A 23 7.47 -15.58 21.20
C ILE A 23 7.95 -17.03 21.42
N GLU A 24 7.00 -17.96 21.60
CA GLU A 24 7.29 -19.40 21.76
C GLU A 24 8.02 -19.95 20.52
N TYR A 25 7.55 -19.61 19.33
CA TYR A 25 8.17 -20.00 18.05
C TYR A 25 9.64 -19.53 17.99
N LEU A 26 9.91 -18.30 18.41
CA LEU A 26 11.27 -17.72 18.38
C LEU A 26 12.17 -18.33 19.45
N ALA A 27 11.61 -18.79 20.57
CA ALA A 27 12.36 -19.39 21.67
C ALA A 27 12.69 -20.86 21.41
N SER A 28 11.86 -21.58 20.65
CA SER A 28 12.08 -23.01 20.35
C SER A 28 13.24 -23.20 19.36
N GLU A 29 14.06 -24.20 19.59
CA GLU A 29 15.11 -24.65 18.66
C GLU A 29 14.67 -25.87 17.83
N ASP A 30 13.59 -26.53 18.25
CA ASP A 30 13.04 -27.70 17.56
C ASP A 30 12.17 -27.30 16.37
N GLN A 31 12.54 -27.75 15.19
CA GLN A 31 11.83 -27.48 13.94
C GLN A 31 10.41 -28.09 13.93
N VAL A 32 10.22 -29.23 14.54
CA VAL A 32 8.90 -29.91 14.62
C VAL A 32 7.96 -29.06 15.49
N GLU A 33 8.47 -28.61 16.63
CA GLU A 33 7.72 -27.74 17.55
C GLU A 33 7.38 -26.40 16.87
N ARG A 34 8.35 -25.76 16.21
CA ARG A 34 8.11 -24.53 15.44
C ARG A 34 7.01 -24.70 14.40
N ASN A 35 7.07 -25.77 13.63
CA ASN A 35 6.05 -26.08 12.62
C ASN A 35 4.68 -26.27 13.26
N HIS A 36 4.61 -26.94 14.40
CA HIS A 36 3.35 -27.14 15.14
C HIS A 36 2.77 -25.80 15.61
N ILE A 37 3.58 -24.97 16.28
CA ILE A 37 3.16 -23.64 16.78
C ILE A 37 2.68 -22.78 15.61
N TYR A 38 3.44 -22.74 14.52
CA TYR A 38 3.10 -21.96 13.33
C TYR A 38 1.74 -22.38 12.76
N ASN A 39 1.57 -23.66 12.49
CA ASN A 39 0.36 -24.18 11.83
C ASN A 39 -0.89 -24.03 12.70
N THR A 40 -0.76 -24.19 14.02
CA THR A 40 -1.92 -24.17 14.93
C THR A 40 -2.31 -22.75 15.38
N ARG A 41 -1.33 -21.84 15.58
CA ARG A 41 -1.60 -20.57 16.26
C ARG A 41 -1.20 -19.32 15.49
N ILE A 42 -0.26 -19.41 14.51
CA ILE A 42 0.26 -18.22 13.80
C ILE A 42 -0.32 -18.12 12.39
N HIS A 43 -0.37 -19.20 11.64
CA HIS A 43 -0.73 -19.23 10.20
C HIS A 43 -2.04 -18.48 9.90
N HIS A 44 -3.11 -18.79 10.63
CA HIS A 44 -4.42 -18.15 10.43
C HIS A 44 -4.35 -16.62 10.59
N SER A 45 -3.61 -16.16 11.59
CA SER A 45 -3.42 -14.72 11.86
C SER A 45 -2.66 -14.03 10.73
N PHE A 46 -1.60 -14.66 10.22
CA PHE A 46 -0.83 -14.15 9.08
C PHE A 46 -1.65 -14.17 7.79
N TYR A 47 -2.42 -15.23 7.54
CA TYR A 47 -3.31 -15.33 6.39
C TYR A 47 -4.34 -14.17 6.39
N LYS A 48 -5.01 -13.96 7.52
CA LYS A 48 -5.99 -12.87 7.67
C LYS A 48 -5.34 -11.47 7.61
N LEU A 49 -4.14 -11.33 8.14
CA LEU A 49 -3.39 -10.08 8.05
C LEU A 49 -3.04 -9.77 6.57
N SER A 50 -2.53 -10.75 5.84
CA SER A 50 -2.18 -10.61 4.41
C SER A 50 -3.41 -10.25 3.57
N GLU A 51 -4.52 -10.97 3.76
CA GLU A 51 -5.80 -10.69 3.11
C GLU A 51 -6.27 -9.25 3.36
N ASN A 52 -6.24 -8.81 4.63
CA ASN A 52 -6.66 -7.46 5.00
C ASN A 52 -5.74 -6.38 4.42
N LEU A 53 -4.43 -6.60 4.40
CA LEU A 53 -3.48 -5.65 3.82
C LEU A 53 -3.72 -5.49 2.31
N ILE A 54 -3.86 -6.60 1.58
CA ILE A 54 -4.11 -6.59 0.14
C ILE A 54 -5.41 -5.82 -0.17
N HIS A 55 -6.50 -6.14 0.55
CA HIS A 55 -7.80 -5.50 0.31
C HIS A 55 -7.86 -4.03 0.77
N THR A 56 -7.26 -3.70 1.91
CA THR A 56 -7.27 -2.34 2.46
C THR A 56 -6.51 -1.37 1.54
N PHE A 57 -5.37 -1.78 1.05
CA PHE A 57 -4.51 -0.94 0.19
C PHE A 57 -4.72 -1.22 -1.30
N LYS A 58 -5.66 -2.10 -1.65
CA LYS A 58 -6.06 -2.41 -3.04
C LYS A 58 -4.89 -2.87 -3.93
N PHE A 59 -4.00 -3.70 -3.39
CA PHE A 59 -2.83 -4.21 -4.12
C PHE A 59 -3.17 -5.21 -5.24
N TYR A 60 -4.45 -5.37 -5.59
CA TYR A 60 -4.92 -6.25 -6.66
C TYR A 60 -5.11 -5.53 -8.02
N TYR A 61 -4.83 -4.25 -8.10
CA TYR A 61 -4.97 -3.49 -9.36
C TYR A 61 -3.77 -3.60 -10.29
N THR A 62 -2.65 -4.14 -9.83
CA THR A 62 -1.44 -4.31 -10.65
C THR A 62 -1.26 -5.78 -11.02
N GLU A 63 -1.72 -6.18 -12.18
CA GLU A 63 -1.45 -7.48 -12.84
C GLU A 63 -1.00 -8.61 -11.89
N VAL A 64 -1.81 -8.85 -10.85
CA VAL A 64 -1.63 -10.00 -9.97
C VAL A 64 -2.34 -11.15 -10.66
N GLU A 65 -1.60 -12.15 -11.10
CA GLU A 65 -2.14 -13.32 -11.80
C GLU A 65 -3.08 -14.09 -10.87
N ASP A 66 -2.73 -14.23 -9.59
CA ASP A 66 -3.59 -14.84 -8.57
C ASP A 66 -3.42 -14.12 -7.22
N LEU A 67 -4.55 -13.76 -6.61
CA LEU A 67 -4.61 -13.15 -5.28
C LEU A 67 -4.19 -14.12 -4.17
N GLU A 68 -4.45 -15.41 -4.34
CA GLU A 68 -4.03 -16.44 -3.37
C GLU A 68 -2.50 -16.58 -3.38
N ASP A 69 -1.90 -16.57 -4.56
CA ASP A 69 -0.43 -16.61 -4.69
C ASP A 69 0.20 -15.38 -4.00
N LEU A 70 -0.37 -14.19 -4.23
CA LEU A 70 0.11 -12.98 -3.57
C LEU A 70 -0.02 -13.06 -2.04
N LYS A 71 -1.12 -13.63 -1.52
CA LYS A 71 -1.28 -13.86 -0.07
C LYS A 71 -0.18 -14.80 0.45
N HIS A 72 0.07 -15.91 -0.25
CA HIS A 72 1.10 -16.86 0.12
C HIS A 72 2.50 -16.23 0.11
N GLU A 73 2.81 -15.42 -0.90
CA GLU A 73 4.08 -14.68 -0.95
C GLU A 73 4.25 -13.74 0.26
N VAL A 74 3.18 -13.00 0.62
CA VAL A 74 3.20 -12.13 1.81
C VAL A 74 3.43 -12.97 3.08
N ILE A 75 2.73 -14.11 3.24
CA ILE A 75 2.87 -14.99 4.40
C ILE A 75 4.31 -15.52 4.49
N CYS A 76 4.87 -15.99 3.39
CA CYS A 76 6.27 -16.47 3.33
C CYS A 76 7.24 -15.36 3.76
N PHE A 77 7.03 -14.16 3.28
CA PHE A 77 7.86 -13.00 3.66
C PHE A 77 7.71 -12.66 5.14
N LEU A 78 6.48 -12.68 5.68
CA LEU A 78 6.26 -12.44 7.11
C LEU A 78 6.97 -13.50 7.96
N LEU A 79 6.91 -14.77 7.55
CA LEU A 79 7.58 -15.89 8.23
C LEU A 79 9.11 -15.72 8.19
N GLU A 80 9.66 -15.36 7.04
CA GLU A 80 11.08 -15.02 6.89
C GLU A 80 11.53 -13.89 7.84
N LYS A 81 10.65 -12.91 8.06
CA LYS A 81 10.96 -11.75 8.92
C LYS A 81 10.60 -11.96 10.39
N LEU A 82 10.10 -13.15 10.78
CA LEU A 82 9.76 -13.48 12.18
C LEU A 82 10.95 -13.24 13.12
N HIS A 83 12.14 -13.69 12.75
CA HIS A 83 13.33 -13.61 13.60
C HIS A 83 13.85 -12.17 13.84
N TYR A 84 13.36 -11.19 13.08
CA TYR A 84 13.68 -9.77 13.33
C TYR A 84 12.73 -9.12 14.33
N PHE A 85 11.63 -9.79 14.69
CA PHE A 85 10.71 -9.26 15.68
C PHE A 85 11.36 -9.27 17.07
N LYS A 86 11.37 -8.10 17.74
CA LYS A 86 11.94 -7.94 19.08
C LYS A 86 10.83 -7.70 20.10
N VAL A 87 10.68 -8.65 21.01
CA VAL A 87 9.72 -8.57 22.11
C VAL A 87 9.98 -7.30 22.93
N GLY A 88 8.92 -6.60 23.29
CA GLY A 88 9.02 -5.37 24.10
C GLY A 88 9.22 -4.08 23.30
N LYS A 89 9.53 -4.13 22.01
CA LYS A 89 9.67 -2.92 21.16
C LYS A 89 8.34 -2.49 20.48
N GLY A 90 7.26 -3.22 20.76
CA GLY A 90 5.95 -2.93 20.20
C GLY A 90 5.16 -4.20 19.98
N LYS A 91 3.88 -4.03 19.66
CA LYS A 91 2.98 -5.18 19.41
C LYS A 91 3.33 -5.89 18.11
N ALA A 92 3.27 -7.21 18.14
CA ALA A 92 3.52 -8.05 16.95
C ALA A 92 2.62 -7.66 15.77
N PHE A 93 1.35 -7.41 16.01
CA PHE A 93 0.40 -6.95 14.97
C PHE A 93 0.92 -5.70 14.23
N SER A 94 1.37 -4.69 14.97
CA SER A 94 1.86 -3.44 14.37
C SER A 94 3.12 -3.67 13.53
N TYR A 95 4.05 -4.46 14.05
CA TYR A 95 5.29 -4.82 13.35
C TYR A 95 4.98 -5.54 12.03
N PHE A 96 4.21 -6.63 12.08
CA PHE A 96 3.94 -7.44 10.89
C PHE A 96 3.03 -6.72 9.88
N SER A 97 2.16 -5.81 10.34
CA SER A 97 1.37 -4.95 9.44
C SER A 97 2.27 -4.03 8.60
N ILE A 98 3.27 -3.42 9.23
CA ILE A 98 4.23 -2.54 8.52
C ILE A 98 5.10 -3.37 7.56
N VAL A 99 5.60 -4.51 8.01
CA VAL A 99 6.44 -5.41 7.21
C VAL A 99 5.69 -5.90 5.97
N GLY A 100 4.46 -6.39 6.14
CA GLY A 100 3.63 -6.86 5.04
C GLY A 100 3.24 -5.75 4.06
N LYS A 101 2.87 -4.58 4.58
CA LYS A 101 2.56 -3.41 3.74
C LYS A 101 3.78 -3.00 2.89
N ASN A 102 4.96 -2.93 3.50
CA ASN A 102 6.19 -2.54 2.79
C ASN A 102 6.54 -3.56 1.70
N TYR A 103 6.38 -4.85 1.98
CA TYR A 103 6.54 -5.91 0.99
C TYR A 103 5.62 -5.68 -0.22
N LEU A 104 4.34 -5.45 0.03
CA LEU A 104 3.33 -5.23 -1.02
C LEU A 104 3.64 -3.99 -1.86
N ILE A 105 4.14 -2.91 -1.24
CA ILE A 105 4.58 -1.70 -1.97
C ILE A 105 5.76 -2.06 -2.90
N LEU A 106 6.77 -2.78 -2.40
CA LEU A 106 7.92 -3.19 -3.21
C LEU A 106 7.51 -4.13 -4.35
N TYR A 107 6.62 -5.08 -4.08
CA TYR A 107 6.06 -6.00 -5.06
C TYR A 107 5.34 -5.22 -6.19
N ASN A 108 4.48 -4.29 -5.81
CA ASN A 108 3.74 -3.44 -6.74
C ASN A 108 4.69 -2.61 -7.63
N ASN A 109 5.70 -1.99 -7.03
CA ASN A 109 6.71 -1.20 -7.75
C ASN A 109 7.51 -2.07 -8.74
N LYS A 110 7.87 -3.29 -8.34
CA LYS A 110 8.56 -4.27 -9.20
C LYS A 110 7.69 -4.66 -10.41
N ASN A 111 6.41 -4.93 -10.19
CA ASN A 111 5.47 -5.28 -11.25
C ASN A 111 5.27 -4.10 -12.22
N TYR A 112 5.13 -2.88 -11.68
CA TYR A 112 5.03 -1.68 -12.50
C TYR A 112 6.28 -1.47 -13.36
N ALA A 113 7.48 -1.67 -12.80
CA ALA A 113 8.74 -1.56 -13.53
C ALA A 113 8.86 -2.63 -14.64
N LYS A 114 8.43 -3.87 -14.36
CA LYS A 114 8.37 -4.96 -15.37
C LYS A 114 7.41 -4.61 -16.51
N LYS A 115 6.23 -4.09 -16.17
CA LYS A 115 5.21 -3.67 -17.15
C LYS A 115 5.75 -2.57 -18.04
N LYS A 116 6.39 -1.58 -17.46
CA LYS A 116 7.01 -0.46 -18.20
C LYS A 116 8.09 -0.99 -19.17
N LYS A 117 8.99 -1.86 -18.72
CA LYS A 117 10.02 -2.48 -19.56
C LYS A 117 9.42 -3.31 -20.70
N LYS A 118 8.34 -4.05 -20.43
CA LYS A 118 7.65 -4.85 -21.43
C LYS A 118 6.98 -3.95 -22.49
N ALA A 119 6.36 -2.85 -22.06
CA ALA A 119 5.81 -1.84 -22.96
C ALA A 119 6.92 -1.22 -23.82
N ASP A 120 8.01 -0.78 -23.20
CA ASP A 120 9.18 -0.21 -23.90
C ASP A 120 9.77 -1.20 -24.95
N LEU A 121 9.83 -2.51 -24.63
CA LEU A 121 10.31 -3.55 -25.54
C LEU A 121 9.34 -3.80 -26.71
N LEU A 122 8.05 -3.79 -26.45
CA LEU A 122 7.03 -3.92 -27.50
C LEU A 122 7.02 -2.71 -28.45
N GLU A 123 7.37 -1.53 -27.93
CA GLU A 123 7.51 -0.29 -28.72
C GLU A 123 8.70 -0.34 -29.69
N VAL A 124 9.79 -1.04 -29.33
CA VAL A 124 11.00 -1.17 -30.15
C VAL A 124 10.79 -2.06 -31.39
N ASP A 125 9.86 -3.01 -31.32
CA ASP A 125 9.54 -3.93 -32.45
C ASP A 125 8.59 -3.33 -33.51
N THR A 126 8.08 -2.12 -33.29
CA THR A 126 7.28 -1.40 -34.27
C THR A 126 8.04 -0.15 -34.72
N ASP A 127 8.40 -0.09 -36.02
CA ASP A 127 9.06 1.05 -36.68
C ASP A 127 8.21 2.34 -36.67
N ASN A 128 7.73 2.73 -35.47
CA ASN A 128 6.86 3.90 -35.31
C ASN A 128 7.39 4.88 -34.24
N GLU A 129 8.61 5.42 -34.46
CA GLU A 129 9.11 6.53 -33.64
C GLU A 129 8.16 7.74 -33.62
N ILE A 130 7.36 7.89 -34.67
CA ILE A 130 6.44 9.02 -34.83
C ILE A 130 5.21 8.88 -33.89
N LEU A 131 4.65 7.69 -33.76
CA LEU A 131 3.48 7.43 -32.88
C LEU A 131 3.80 7.55 -31.40
N ASN A 132 5.00 7.11 -31.01
CA ASN A 132 5.47 7.16 -29.61
C ASN A 132 5.65 8.60 -29.10
N GLY A 133 6.02 9.53 -29.97
CA GLY A 133 6.12 10.95 -29.67
C GLY A 133 4.76 11.57 -29.34
N PHE A 134 3.73 11.17 -30.10
CA PHE A 134 2.36 11.67 -29.90
C PHE A 134 1.73 11.13 -28.61
N GLU A 135 1.84 9.84 -28.34
CA GLU A 135 1.27 9.21 -27.12
C GLU A 135 1.88 9.77 -25.83
N ARG A 136 3.20 9.96 -25.78
CA ARG A 136 3.88 10.55 -24.60
C ARG A 136 3.42 11.99 -24.37
N LYS A 137 3.25 12.75 -25.44
CA LYS A 137 2.78 14.13 -25.39
C LYS A 137 1.34 14.19 -24.89
N GLU A 138 0.43 13.33 -25.42
CA GLU A 138 -0.97 13.25 -25.00
C GLU A 138 -1.10 12.90 -23.51
N VAL A 139 -0.34 11.91 -23.02
CA VAL A 139 -0.37 11.49 -21.61
C VAL A 139 0.17 12.60 -20.70
N HIS A 140 1.21 13.31 -21.14
CA HIS A 140 1.76 14.46 -20.40
C HIS A 140 0.72 15.59 -20.35
N ASP A 141 0.12 15.92 -21.48
CA ASP A 141 -0.86 17.00 -21.59
C ASP A 141 -2.10 16.70 -20.73
N VAL A 142 -2.60 15.46 -20.75
CA VAL A 142 -3.73 15.03 -19.89
C VAL A 142 -3.39 15.19 -18.40
N LYS A 143 -2.16 14.85 -17.99
CA LYS A 143 -1.72 15.00 -16.59
C LYS A 143 -1.65 16.47 -16.18
N VAL A 144 -1.14 17.32 -17.07
CA VAL A 144 -1.05 18.78 -16.84
C VAL A 144 -2.46 19.36 -16.74
N GLU A 145 -3.34 19.05 -17.67
CA GLU A 145 -4.74 19.47 -17.66
C GLU A 145 -5.48 19.04 -16.38
N PHE A 146 -5.28 17.77 -15.98
CA PHE A 146 -5.86 17.24 -14.75
C PHE A 146 -5.36 18.02 -13.52
N LEU A 147 -4.07 18.29 -13.45
CA LEU A 147 -3.48 19.03 -12.33
C LEU A 147 -4.01 20.47 -12.28
N ASP A 148 -4.13 21.12 -13.42
CA ASP A 148 -4.68 22.49 -13.53
C ASP A 148 -6.15 22.51 -13.10
N MET A 149 -6.94 21.55 -13.55
CA MET A 149 -8.34 21.42 -13.15
C MET A 149 -8.45 21.20 -11.63
N TYR A 150 -7.60 20.35 -11.09
CA TYR A 150 -7.55 20.04 -9.65
C TYR A 150 -7.16 21.27 -8.83
N ILE A 151 -6.13 22.00 -9.24
CA ILE A 151 -5.68 23.25 -8.60
C ILE A 151 -6.83 24.28 -8.60
N LYS A 152 -7.49 24.48 -9.74
CA LYS A 152 -8.64 25.38 -9.87
C LYS A 152 -9.79 24.96 -8.95
N HIS A 153 -10.07 23.65 -8.86
CA HIS A 153 -11.12 23.12 -7.99
C HIS A 153 -10.83 23.37 -6.51
N VAL A 154 -9.60 23.09 -6.06
CA VAL A 154 -9.22 23.31 -4.65
C VAL A 154 -9.24 24.80 -4.32
N ASP A 155 -8.72 25.64 -5.20
CA ASP A 155 -8.70 27.10 -5.07
C ASP A 155 -10.12 27.68 -4.87
N ALA A 156 -11.07 27.25 -5.70
CA ALA A 156 -12.46 27.68 -5.62
C ALA A 156 -13.19 27.17 -4.36
N ASN A 157 -12.65 26.15 -3.69
CA ASN A 157 -13.28 25.49 -2.53
C ASN A 157 -12.41 25.52 -1.26
N LEU A 158 -11.44 26.43 -1.15
CA LEU A 158 -10.50 26.52 -0.02
C LEU A 158 -11.22 26.52 1.33
N SER A 159 -12.24 27.36 1.50
CA SER A 159 -13.04 27.47 2.74
C SER A 159 -13.84 26.20 3.06
N LYS A 160 -14.08 25.34 2.07
CA LYS A 160 -14.76 24.06 2.27
C LYS A 160 -13.80 23.00 2.86
N TYR A 161 -12.54 23.02 2.42
CA TYR A 161 -11.52 22.04 2.83
C TYR A 161 -10.78 22.46 4.10
N PHE A 162 -10.57 23.76 4.30
CA PHE A 162 -9.81 24.31 5.42
C PHE A 162 -10.71 25.24 6.23
N LYS A 163 -10.69 25.10 7.56
CA LYS A 163 -11.58 25.84 8.46
C LYS A 163 -10.88 26.98 9.20
N LYS A 164 -9.58 26.88 9.40
CA LYS A 164 -8.79 27.88 10.10
C LYS A 164 -8.19 28.87 9.10
N GLU A 165 -8.21 30.15 9.45
CA GLU A 165 -7.68 31.22 8.60
C GLU A 165 -6.21 31.00 8.22
N ASP A 166 -5.39 30.53 9.16
CA ASP A 166 -3.96 30.26 8.91
C ASP A 166 -3.76 29.08 7.94
N GLU A 167 -4.61 28.04 8.04
CA GLU A 167 -4.59 26.90 7.11
C GLU A 167 -4.95 27.34 5.68
N ILE A 168 -5.93 28.24 5.56
CA ILE A 168 -6.36 28.82 4.27
C ILE A 168 -5.22 29.63 3.65
N LYS A 169 -4.54 30.48 4.44
CA LYS A 169 -3.39 31.28 3.97
C LYS A 169 -2.23 30.39 3.46
N VAL A 170 -1.92 29.32 4.19
CA VAL A 170 -0.89 28.37 3.78
C VAL A 170 -1.30 27.62 2.50
N ALA A 171 -2.53 27.14 2.44
CA ALA A 171 -3.06 26.45 1.26
C ALA A 171 -3.06 27.37 0.02
N ASP A 172 -3.47 28.61 0.17
CA ASP A 172 -3.45 29.62 -0.90
C ASP A 172 -2.04 29.89 -1.40
N ALA A 173 -1.08 30.02 -0.49
CA ALA A 173 0.34 30.19 -0.84
C ALA A 173 0.88 29.00 -1.64
N VAL A 174 0.57 27.77 -1.21
CA VAL A 174 0.95 26.54 -1.92
C VAL A 174 0.33 26.48 -3.31
N LEU A 175 -0.98 26.79 -3.42
CA LEU A 175 -1.67 26.83 -4.72
C LEU A 175 -1.06 27.87 -5.66
N THR A 176 -0.67 29.02 -5.13
CA THR A 176 0.02 30.07 -5.92
C THR A 176 1.34 29.56 -6.50
N VAL A 177 2.13 28.84 -5.71
CA VAL A 177 3.39 28.20 -6.19
C VAL A 177 3.08 27.17 -7.26
N LEU A 178 2.07 26.34 -7.06
CA LEU A 178 1.66 25.30 -8.02
C LEU A 178 1.14 25.89 -9.34
N LYS A 179 0.41 26.99 -9.29
CA LYS A 179 -0.08 27.72 -10.49
C LYS A 179 1.09 28.28 -11.31
N ASN A 180 2.17 28.72 -10.65
CA ASN A 180 3.32 29.35 -11.28
C ASN A 180 4.49 28.36 -11.52
N ARG A 181 4.24 27.04 -11.45
CA ARG A 181 5.25 25.99 -11.56
C ARG A 181 6.03 26.00 -12.89
N GLU A 182 5.45 26.48 -13.99
CA GLU A 182 6.07 26.61 -15.29
C GLU A 182 7.13 27.71 -15.36
N UNK A 183 6.98 28.56 -14.68
CA UNK A 183 7.85 29.64 -14.54
C UNK A 183 9.11 29.32 -13.81
N UNK A 184 9.07 28.30 -13.27
CA UNK A 184 10.18 27.82 -12.55
C UNK A 184 11.04 26.86 -13.31
N UNK A 185 10.67 26.54 -14.34
CA UNK A 185 11.32 25.64 -15.19
C UNK A 185 12.09 26.29 -16.34
N UNK A 186 12.03 27.38 -16.33
CA UNK A 186 12.76 28.15 -17.25
C UNK A 186 14.02 28.67 -16.67
#